data_5433165753b86bbfec5b484757f0ffff
#
_entry.id   5433165753b86bbfec5b484757f0ffff
#
_cell.length_a   1.000
_cell.length_b   1.000
_cell.length_c   1.000
_cell.angle_alpha   90.00
_cell.angle_beta   90.00
_cell.angle_gamma   90.00
#
_symmetry.space_group_name_H-M   'P 1'
#
loop_
_entity.id
_entity.type
_entity.pdbx_description
1 polymer ?
#
loop_
_entity_poly.entity_id
_entity_poly.type
_entity_poly.pdbx_seq_one_letter_code
_entity_poly.pdbx_strand_id
1 'polypeptide(L)'
;MNKKNFMLGLGAFCMGGLFMGCQNEENDPTFSNHNNFKGNYVIPVTAGGTSYLLTAESLDEGKISVIENGKEFQDQISYWIFYDQNYFFGIKYNDGSQGTGGCYYLDANNVPQKKYSYTFNRFTTYGTWGDNVITVSTGDTKQTDSKGNAAQGFLFNYLNAKNGTTSTNQQDILAENFLGNGEKVTMAGFVEANGKLYTSIIPMGMSHYGVNTWPDKVLSQDYVATGTGGSGSGKYTAGQIPSTQYPDNAYIAIYSGSNFDEEPVIATTDKIGFACGRMRSQYYQTIWSDDDGNLYVFSGGYGRTATQPAADANLKAKVQGTLPSGVVRIPAGSTAFDEYYCNLETMSGASGHPLFRCWHFWAISARS
;
A
#
# COMPACT_ATOMS: atom_id res chain seq x y z
N MET A 1 14.21 -1.15 -32.44
CA MET A 1 14.23 -0.75 -31.01
C MET A 1 12.78 -0.52 -30.60
N ASN A 2 12.19 -1.45 -29.84
CA ASN A 2 10.83 -1.31 -29.36
C ASN A 2 10.82 -0.36 -28.17
N LYS A 3 10.21 0.81 -28.34
CA LYS A 3 9.93 1.72 -27.23
C LYS A 3 8.88 1.04 -26.35
N LYS A 4 9.28 0.62 -25.16
CA LYS A 4 8.35 0.15 -24.12
C LYS A 4 7.58 1.37 -23.61
N ASN A 5 6.27 1.37 -23.79
CA ASN A 5 5.38 2.38 -23.25
C ASN A 5 5.34 2.20 -21.72
N PHE A 6 5.70 3.21 -20.99
CA PHE A 6 5.75 3.20 -19.53
C PHE A 6 4.56 4.00 -18.98
N MET A 7 3.79 3.39 -18.11
CA MET A 7 2.65 4.00 -17.40
C MET A 7 3.07 4.40 -15.99
N LEU A 8 3.08 5.69 -15.70
CA LEU A 8 3.37 6.23 -14.38
C LEU A 8 2.07 6.71 -13.72
N GLY A 9 1.68 6.09 -12.63
CA GLY A 9 0.59 6.59 -11.80
C GLY A 9 1.13 7.60 -10.78
N LEU A 10 0.98 8.88 -11.03
CA LEU A 10 1.28 9.93 -10.07
C LEU A 10 0.01 10.26 -9.28
N GLY A 11 -0.15 9.67 -8.10
CA GLY A 11 -1.12 10.12 -7.12
C GLY A 11 -0.64 11.40 -6.45
N ALA A 12 -0.86 12.56 -7.07
CA ALA A 12 -0.55 13.84 -6.44
C ALA A 12 -1.63 14.19 -5.41
N PHE A 13 -1.33 14.02 -4.14
CA PHE A 13 -2.09 14.60 -3.04
C PHE A 13 -1.62 16.05 -2.86
N CYS A 14 -2.27 17.00 -3.53
CA CYS A 14 -2.06 18.42 -3.23
C CYS A 14 -2.84 18.80 -1.98
N MET A 15 -2.14 19.01 -0.86
CA MET A 15 -2.67 19.82 0.23
C MET A 15 -2.75 21.27 -0.22
N GLY A 16 -3.93 21.85 0.00
CA GLY A 16 -4.27 23.18 -0.40
C GLY A 16 -3.36 24.25 0.15
N GLY A 17 -2.90 25.10 -0.74
CA GLY A 17 -2.46 26.45 -0.47
C GLY A 17 -3.42 27.41 -1.16
N LEU A 18 -4.08 28.22 -0.36
CA LEU A 18 -4.94 29.31 -0.81
C LEU A 18 -4.14 30.28 -1.68
N PHE A 19 -4.54 30.46 -2.91
CA PHE A 19 -4.30 31.71 -3.63
C PHE A 19 -5.65 32.23 -4.10
N MET A 20 -6.10 33.30 -3.44
CA MET A 20 -7.14 34.19 -3.95
C MET A 20 -6.59 34.91 -5.18
N GLY A 21 -7.30 34.79 -6.26
CA GLY A 21 -7.17 35.62 -7.43
C GLY A 21 -8.54 35.70 -8.07
N CYS A 22 -9.37 36.64 -7.60
CA CYS A 22 -10.58 37.00 -8.31
C CYS A 22 -10.20 37.70 -9.61
N GLN A 23 -10.66 37.15 -10.73
CA GLN A 23 -11.13 37.96 -11.86
C GLN A 23 -12.38 37.34 -12.42
N ASN A 24 -13.44 38.12 -12.40
CA ASN A 24 -14.71 37.84 -13.03
C ASN A 24 -14.51 37.73 -14.53
N GLU A 25 -14.81 36.57 -15.11
CA GLU A 25 -15.37 36.47 -16.43
C GLU A 25 -16.53 35.49 -16.38
N GLU A 26 -17.73 36.04 -16.57
CA GLU A 26 -18.93 35.30 -16.91
C GLU A 26 -18.70 34.63 -18.26
N ASN A 27 -18.30 33.36 -18.22
CA ASN A 27 -18.56 32.37 -19.23
C ASN A 27 -18.57 31.02 -18.53
N ASP A 28 -19.76 30.49 -18.33
CA ASP A 28 -20.01 29.10 -18.00
C ASP A 28 -19.21 28.25 -19.01
N PRO A 29 -18.13 27.55 -18.60
CA PRO A 29 -17.48 26.68 -19.53
C PRO A 29 -18.43 25.49 -19.72
N THR A 30 -19.23 25.57 -20.74
CA THR A 30 -19.74 24.36 -21.37
C THR A 30 -18.53 23.48 -21.58
N PHE A 31 -18.45 22.40 -20.78
CA PHE A 31 -17.46 21.35 -20.95
C PHE A 31 -17.64 20.78 -22.35
N SER A 32 -17.12 21.46 -23.34
CA SER A 32 -16.96 20.92 -24.66
C SER A 32 -15.92 19.79 -24.51
N ASN A 33 -16.33 18.60 -24.87
CA ASN A 33 -15.45 17.44 -25.07
C ASN A 33 -14.37 17.78 -26.12
N HIS A 34 -13.40 18.63 -25.76
CA HIS A 34 -12.23 18.85 -26.57
C HIS A 34 -11.28 17.68 -26.32
N ASN A 35 -11.52 16.61 -27.05
CA ASN A 35 -10.80 15.35 -27.02
C ASN A 35 -9.45 15.47 -27.72
N ASN A 36 -8.55 16.29 -27.23
CA ASN A 36 -7.15 16.25 -27.64
C ASN A 36 -6.38 15.27 -26.75
N PHE A 37 -6.83 14.01 -26.73
CA PHE A 37 -6.05 12.94 -26.13
C PHE A 37 -4.87 12.62 -27.07
N LYS A 38 -3.67 13.00 -26.63
CA LYS A 38 -2.44 12.74 -27.38
C LYS A 38 -1.48 11.91 -26.54
N GLY A 39 -0.89 10.91 -27.18
CA GLY A 39 0.16 10.12 -26.56
C GLY A 39 -0.33 8.96 -25.70
N ASN A 40 0.63 8.21 -25.16
CA ASN A 40 0.42 6.91 -24.51
C ASN A 40 0.60 6.96 -23.00
N TYR A 41 0.89 8.15 -22.43
CA TYR A 41 0.98 8.31 -20.98
C TYR A 41 -0.38 8.68 -20.42
N VAL A 42 -0.87 7.90 -19.46
CA VAL A 42 -2.13 8.20 -18.75
C VAL A 42 -1.80 8.83 -17.41
N ILE A 43 -2.36 10.00 -17.18
CA ILE A 43 -2.13 10.79 -15.96
C ILE A 43 -3.46 10.96 -15.24
N PRO A 44 -3.70 10.26 -14.11
CA PRO A 44 -4.87 10.49 -13.29
C PRO A 44 -4.67 11.75 -12.43
N VAL A 45 -5.69 12.59 -12.39
CA VAL A 45 -5.69 13.84 -11.63
C VAL A 45 -7.01 13.97 -10.87
N THR A 46 -6.96 14.55 -9.68
CA THR A 46 -8.14 14.98 -8.96
C THR A 46 -8.11 16.49 -8.79
N ALA A 47 -9.11 17.18 -9.29
CA ALA A 47 -9.26 18.62 -9.19
C ALA A 47 -10.69 18.97 -8.76
N GLY A 48 -10.85 19.84 -7.76
CA GLY A 48 -12.17 20.24 -7.26
C GLY A 48 -13.06 19.09 -6.75
N GLY A 49 -12.48 17.97 -6.34
CA GLY A 49 -13.22 16.76 -5.92
C GLY A 49 -13.65 15.85 -7.07
N THR A 50 -13.33 16.20 -8.30
CA THR A 50 -13.62 15.40 -9.50
C THR A 50 -12.36 14.71 -9.99
N SER A 51 -12.49 13.47 -10.45
CA SER A 51 -11.41 12.67 -11.02
C SER A 51 -11.37 12.83 -12.54
N TYR A 52 -10.17 13.03 -13.07
CA TYR A 52 -9.91 13.17 -14.50
C TYR A 52 -8.81 12.21 -14.92
N LEU A 53 -8.87 11.77 -16.17
CA LEU A 53 -7.75 11.14 -16.86
C LEU A 53 -7.29 12.04 -18.00
N LEU A 54 -5.99 12.30 -18.03
CA LEU A 54 -5.31 13.01 -19.08
C LEU A 54 -4.38 12.05 -19.82
N THR A 55 -4.05 12.37 -21.06
CA THR A 55 -2.99 11.66 -21.78
C THR A 55 -1.93 12.65 -22.25
N ALA A 56 -0.68 12.20 -22.32
CA ALA A 56 0.45 12.99 -22.78
C ALA A 56 1.34 12.19 -23.71
N GLU A 57 2.03 12.88 -24.62
CA GLU A 57 3.02 12.27 -25.52
C GLU A 57 4.38 12.13 -24.84
N SER A 58 4.69 13.00 -23.89
CA SER A 58 5.92 13.01 -23.10
C SER A 58 5.61 13.38 -21.67
N LEU A 59 6.48 12.93 -20.75
CA LEU A 59 6.50 13.35 -19.35
C LEU A 59 7.67 14.30 -19.05
N ASP A 60 8.55 14.53 -20.00
CA ASP A 60 9.78 15.29 -19.82
C ASP A 60 9.60 16.78 -20.10
N GLU A 61 8.56 17.15 -20.86
CA GLU A 61 8.34 18.53 -21.26
C GLU A 61 6.85 18.85 -21.47
N GLY A 62 6.55 20.14 -21.54
CA GLY A 62 5.21 20.63 -21.83
C GLY A 62 4.39 20.97 -20.60
N LYS A 63 3.12 21.31 -20.85
CA LYS A 63 2.09 21.59 -19.85
C LYS A 63 0.83 20.85 -20.24
N ILE A 64 0.13 20.32 -19.25
CA ILE A 64 -1.15 19.65 -19.44
C ILE A 64 -2.18 20.28 -18.50
N SER A 65 -3.40 20.50 -19.02
CA SER A 65 -4.52 21.08 -18.29
C SER A 65 -5.69 20.13 -18.30
N VAL A 66 -6.39 19.97 -17.18
CA VAL A 66 -7.64 19.22 -17.10
C VAL A 66 -8.75 19.83 -17.98
N ILE A 67 -8.73 21.15 -18.17
CA ILE A 67 -9.77 21.88 -18.90
C ILE A 67 -9.78 21.51 -20.39
N GLU A 68 -8.59 21.26 -20.98
CA GLU A 68 -8.47 21.03 -22.41
C GLU A 68 -8.23 19.56 -22.77
N ASN A 69 -7.71 18.76 -21.84
CA ASN A 69 -7.20 17.42 -22.13
C ASN A 69 -7.74 16.34 -21.20
N GLY A 70 -8.60 16.69 -20.24
CA GLY A 70 -9.07 15.77 -19.23
C GLY A 70 -10.40 15.13 -19.59
N LYS A 71 -10.49 13.79 -19.52
CA LYS A 71 -11.76 13.10 -19.49
C LYS A 71 -12.22 13.00 -18.04
N GLU A 72 -13.36 13.62 -17.74
CA GLU A 72 -13.98 13.56 -16.43
C GLU A 72 -14.59 12.18 -16.16
N PHE A 73 -14.44 11.72 -14.92
CA PHE A 73 -15.12 10.54 -14.39
C PHE A 73 -16.12 10.98 -13.34
N GLN A 74 -17.35 10.52 -13.47
CA GLN A 74 -18.42 10.79 -12.49
C GLN A 74 -18.13 10.09 -11.15
N ASP A 75 -17.35 9.02 -11.17
CA ASP A 75 -16.92 8.32 -9.96
C ASP A 75 -15.71 9.03 -9.34
N GLN A 76 -15.80 9.35 -8.05
CA GLN A 76 -14.61 9.77 -7.30
C GLN A 76 -13.66 8.59 -7.15
N ILE A 77 -12.50 8.67 -7.80
CA ILE A 77 -11.49 7.63 -7.73
C ILE A 77 -10.49 7.96 -6.62
N SER A 78 -10.30 7.03 -5.70
CA SER A 78 -9.35 7.16 -4.59
C SER A 78 -7.96 6.62 -4.96
N TYR A 79 -7.92 5.55 -5.75
CA TYR A 79 -6.68 4.86 -6.13
C TYR A 79 -6.74 4.39 -7.57
N TRP A 80 -5.56 4.35 -8.21
CA TRP A 80 -5.38 3.84 -9.56
C TRP A 80 -4.41 2.68 -9.56
N ILE A 81 -4.74 1.63 -10.31
CA ILE A 81 -3.87 0.46 -10.56
C ILE A 81 -3.68 0.35 -12.05
N PHE A 82 -2.44 0.20 -12.50
CA PHE A 82 -2.09 0.00 -13.89
C PHE A 82 -1.71 -1.46 -14.11
N TYR A 83 -2.24 -2.05 -15.18
CA TYR A 83 -2.06 -3.45 -15.47
C TYR A 83 -1.68 -3.66 -16.92
N ASP A 84 -0.57 -4.37 -17.15
CA ASP A 84 -0.10 -4.85 -18.45
C ASP A 84 -0.08 -3.76 -19.56
N GLN A 85 0.19 -2.52 -19.19
CA GLN A 85 0.21 -1.36 -20.08
C GLN A 85 -1.07 -1.13 -20.92
N ASN A 86 -2.11 -1.96 -20.73
CA ASN A 86 -3.35 -1.94 -21.51
C ASN A 86 -4.55 -1.48 -20.70
N TYR A 87 -4.56 -1.78 -19.42
CA TYR A 87 -5.70 -1.50 -18.55
C TYR A 87 -5.30 -0.67 -17.36
N PHE A 88 -6.21 0.15 -16.90
CA PHE A 88 -6.10 0.87 -15.65
C PHE A 88 -7.41 0.80 -14.87
N PHE A 89 -7.28 0.64 -13.56
CA PHE A 89 -8.38 0.38 -12.66
C PHE A 89 -8.51 1.57 -11.72
N GLY A 90 -9.66 2.23 -11.76
CA GLY A 90 -10.01 3.24 -10.77
C GLY A 90 -10.79 2.59 -9.64
N ILE A 91 -10.35 2.82 -8.40
CA ILE A 91 -10.99 2.30 -7.20
C ILE A 91 -11.51 3.46 -6.35
N LYS A 92 -12.80 3.42 -6.01
CA LYS A 92 -13.41 4.33 -5.05
C LYS A 92 -13.46 3.67 -3.68
N TYR A 93 -12.68 4.20 -2.74
CA TYR A 93 -12.71 3.77 -1.35
C TYR A 93 -13.86 4.46 -0.60
N ASN A 94 -14.71 3.69 0.06
CA ASN A 94 -15.89 4.16 0.79
C ASN A 94 -15.69 4.02 2.31
N ASP A 95 -14.68 4.67 2.88
CA ASP A 95 -14.44 4.79 4.34
C ASP A 95 -14.73 3.52 5.18
N GLY A 96 -14.37 2.36 4.64
CA GLY A 96 -14.54 1.07 5.31
C GLY A 96 -15.79 0.27 4.91
N SER A 97 -16.59 0.78 3.98
CA SER A 97 -17.69 0.06 3.35
C SER A 97 -17.28 -0.57 2.03
N GLN A 98 -18.17 -1.36 1.43
CA GLN A 98 -17.99 -1.91 0.10
C GLN A 98 -17.66 -0.79 -0.90
N GLY A 99 -16.60 -0.97 -1.67
CA GLY A 99 -16.16 -0.06 -2.70
C GLY A 99 -16.67 -0.43 -4.09
N THR A 100 -16.55 0.52 -5.00
CA THR A 100 -16.84 0.33 -6.42
C THR A 100 -15.62 0.72 -7.24
N GLY A 101 -15.48 0.13 -8.41
CA GLY A 101 -14.39 0.44 -9.33
C GLY A 101 -14.80 0.29 -10.79
N GLY A 102 -13.93 0.79 -11.66
CA GLY A 102 -14.03 0.65 -13.09
C GLY A 102 -12.71 0.19 -13.70
N CYS A 103 -12.78 -0.70 -14.67
CA CYS A 103 -11.69 -1.02 -15.56
C CYS A 103 -11.79 -0.14 -16.79
N TYR A 104 -10.67 0.45 -17.20
CA TYR A 104 -10.56 1.36 -18.32
C TYR A 104 -9.42 0.96 -19.23
N TYR A 105 -9.46 1.41 -20.49
CA TYR A 105 -8.41 1.26 -21.49
C TYR A 105 -8.38 2.49 -22.40
N LEU A 106 -7.32 2.66 -23.17
CA LEU A 106 -7.26 3.66 -24.23
C LEU A 106 -7.73 3.02 -25.54
N ASP A 107 -8.66 3.66 -26.24
CA ASP A 107 -9.03 3.25 -27.57
C ASP A 107 -7.98 3.66 -28.64
N ALA A 108 -8.25 3.38 -29.91
CA ALA A 108 -7.34 3.67 -31.01
C ALA A 108 -7.01 5.18 -31.17
N ASN A 109 -7.81 6.05 -30.56
CA ASN A 109 -7.61 7.50 -30.56
C ASN A 109 -7.02 8.00 -29.24
N ASN A 110 -6.52 7.11 -28.40
CA ASN A 110 -6.02 7.38 -27.04
C ASN A 110 -7.08 7.95 -26.08
N VAL A 111 -8.38 7.76 -26.40
CA VAL A 111 -9.47 8.20 -25.53
C VAL A 111 -9.73 7.15 -24.45
N PRO A 112 -9.73 7.51 -23.17
CA PRO A 112 -10.06 6.57 -22.10
C PRO A 112 -11.50 6.06 -22.21
N GLN A 113 -11.67 4.75 -22.27
CA GLN A 113 -12.95 4.06 -22.37
C GLN A 113 -13.14 3.15 -21.15
N LYS A 114 -14.37 3.06 -20.65
CA LYS A 114 -14.73 2.11 -19.60
C LYS A 114 -15.04 0.74 -20.20
N LYS A 115 -14.35 -0.29 -19.71
CA LYS A 115 -14.56 -1.67 -20.15
C LYS A 115 -15.67 -2.35 -19.34
N TYR A 116 -15.58 -2.26 -18.01
CA TYR A 116 -16.58 -2.78 -17.07
C TYR A 116 -16.49 -2.09 -15.70
N SER A 117 -17.52 -2.28 -14.88
CA SER A 117 -17.53 -1.89 -13.46
C SER A 117 -17.45 -3.13 -12.59
N TYR A 118 -16.92 -2.97 -11.38
CA TYR A 118 -16.84 -4.05 -10.38
C TYR A 118 -17.06 -3.50 -8.97
N THR A 119 -17.31 -4.41 -8.05
CA THR A 119 -17.39 -4.11 -6.61
C THR A 119 -16.34 -4.90 -5.87
N PHE A 120 -15.89 -4.38 -4.74
CA PHE A 120 -14.91 -5.04 -3.87
C PHE A 120 -15.24 -4.75 -2.41
N ASN A 121 -14.79 -5.63 -1.52
CA ASN A 121 -14.89 -5.42 -0.10
C ASN A 121 -13.91 -4.34 0.37
N ARG A 122 -14.05 -3.88 1.61
CA ARG A 122 -13.03 -3.06 2.23
C ARG A 122 -11.64 -3.69 2.03
N PHE A 123 -10.64 -2.86 1.77
CA PHE A 123 -9.26 -3.31 1.61
C PHE A 123 -8.27 -2.44 2.39
N THR A 124 -7.13 -3.00 2.73
CA THR A 124 -6.00 -2.31 3.37
C THR A 124 -4.85 -2.07 2.39
N THR A 125 -4.68 -2.97 1.43
CA THR A 125 -3.73 -2.81 0.33
C THR A 125 -4.25 -3.46 -0.94
N TYR A 126 -3.63 -3.13 -2.05
CA TYR A 126 -4.00 -3.56 -3.39
C TYR A 126 -2.77 -3.65 -4.30
N GLY A 127 -2.90 -4.33 -5.42
CA GLY A 127 -1.88 -4.45 -6.46
C GLY A 127 -2.30 -5.41 -7.57
N THR A 128 -1.33 -5.91 -8.30
CA THR A 128 -1.54 -6.89 -9.38
C THR A 128 -0.72 -8.14 -9.16
N TRP A 129 -1.23 -9.29 -9.59
CA TRP A 129 -0.52 -10.56 -9.62
C TRP A 129 -1.05 -11.45 -10.74
N GLY A 130 -0.20 -11.77 -11.70
CA GLY A 130 -0.61 -12.45 -12.92
C GLY A 130 -1.73 -11.71 -13.64
N ASP A 131 -2.81 -12.39 -13.95
CA ASP A 131 -3.97 -11.79 -14.63
C ASP A 131 -4.96 -11.07 -13.67
N ASN A 132 -4.61 -10.91 -12.40
CA ASN A 132 -5.52 -10.40 -11.40
C ASN A 132 -5.10 -9.03 -10.83
N VAL A 133 -6.09 -8.18 -10.63
CA VAL A 133 -6.02 -7.09 -9.65
C VAL A 133 -6.46 -7.67 -8.30
N ILE A 134 -5.66 -7.43 -7.28
CA ILE A 134 -5.85 -7.99 -5.94
C ILE A 134 -6.12 -6.88 -4.96
N THR A 135 -7.10 -7.10 -4.08
CA THR A 135 -7.28 -6.32 -2.86
C THR A 135 -7.26 -7.25 -1.66
N VAL A 136 -6.74 -6.78 -0.53
CA VAL A 136 -6.72 -7.56 0.70
C VAL A 136 -7.27 -6.74 1.86
N SER A 137 -7.97 -7.43 2.75
CA SER A 137 -8.40 -6.92 4.05
C SER A 137 -8.18 -7.99 5.12
N THR A 138 -8.35 -7.58 6.38
CA THR A 138 -8.40 -8.51 7.51
C THR A 138 -9.81 -8.51 8.09
N GLY A 139 -10.24 -9.66 8.58
CA GLY A 139 -11.53 -9.85 9.24
C GLY A 139 -11.51 -11.06 10.17
N ASP A 140 -12.56 -11.20 10.96
CA ASP A 140 -12.70 -12.32 11.87
C ASP A 140 -12.92 -13.61 11.09
N THR A 141 -12.18 -14.65 11.45
CA THR A 141 -12.40 -16.03 10.97
C THR A 141 -13.38 -16.76 11.86
N LYS A 142 -13.68 -18.01 11.53
CA LYS A 142 -14.49 -18.90 12.38
C LYS A 142 -13.68 -19.49 13.54
N GLN A 143 -12.36 -19.39 13.51
CA GLN A 143 -11.49 -19.91 14.55
C GLN A 143 -11.53 -18.99 15.77
N THR A 144 -11.76 -19.57 16.96
CA THR A 144 -11.82 -18.83 18.22
C THR A 144 -10.88 -19.42 19.26
N ASP A 145 -10.41 -18.59 20.18
CA ASP A 145 -9.69 -19.04 21.37
C ASP A 145 -10.63 -19.61 22.43
N SER A 146 -10.08 -20.05 23.57
CA SER A 146 -10.85 -20.63 24.68
C SER A 146 -11.80 -19.63 25.37
N LYS A 147 -11.67 -18.34 25.09
CA LYS A 147 -12.51 -17.26 25.62
C LYS A 147 -13.50 -16.72 24.59
N GLY A 148 -13.54 -17.31 23.37
CA GLY A 148 -14.44 -16.94 22.30
C GLY A 148 -13.98 -15.73 21.47
N ASN A 149 -12.73 -15.28 21.59
CA ASN A 149 -12.20 -14.25 20.71
C ASN A 149 -11.86 -14.87 19.35
N ALA A 150 -12.33 -14.26 18.27
CA ALA A 150 -12.05 -14.71 16.92
C ALA A 150 -10.59 -14.41 16.51
N ALA A 151 -9.99 -15.37 15.81
CA ALA A 151 -8.73 -15.13 15.11
C ALA A 151 -8.98 -14.22 13.90
N GLN A 152 -8.04 -13.32 13.63
CA GLN A 152 -8.07 -12.51 12.41
C GLN A 152 -7.39 -13.23 11.25
N GLY A 153 -8.02 -13.21 10.09
CA GLY A 153 -7.50 -13.77 8.86
C GLY A 153 -7.53 -12.76 7.73
N PHE A 154 -6.86 -13.08 6.64
CA PHE A 154 -6.86 -12.31 5.41
C PHE A 154 -8.04 -12.70 4.52
N LEU A 155 -8.68 -11.68 3.95
CA LEU A 155 -9.62 -11.83 2.86
C LEU A 155 -9.00 -11.20 1.61
N PHE A 156 -8.59 -12.06 0.69
CA PHE A 156 -8.10 -11.68 -0.63
C PHE A 156 -9.25 -11.70 -1.62
N ASN A 157 -9.38 -10.63 -2.40
CA ASN A 157 -10.29 -10.59 -3.53
C ASN A 157 -9.44 -10.49 -4.81
N TYR A 158 -9.73 -11.36 -5.75
CA TYR A 158 -9.09 -11.44 -7.06
C TYR A 158 -10.09 -10.94 -8.10
N LEU A 159 -9.71 -9.95 -8.88
CA LEU A 159 -10.46 -9.49 -10.05
C LEU A 159 -9.64 -9.80 -11.30
N ASN A 160 -10.11 -10.72 -12.14
CA ASN A 160 -9.44 -10.98 -13.40
C ASN A 160 -9.51 -9.74 -14.30
N ALA A 161 -8.35 -9.19 -14.63
CA ALA A 161 -8.25 -7.92 -15.35
C ALA A 161 -8.81 -8.00 -16.79
N LYS A 162 -8.79 -9.18 -17.40
CA LYS A 162 -9.22 -9.37 -18.79
C LYS A 162 -10.73 -9.47 -18.94
N ASN A 163 -11.41 -10.15 -18.02
CA ASN A 163 -12.83 -10.48 -18.15
C ASN A 163 -13.74 -9.94 -17.03
N GLY A 164 -13.16 -9.38 -15.95
CA GLY A 164 -13.91 -8.80 -14.84
C GLY A 164 -14.53 -9.81 -13.88
N THR A 165 -14.18 -11.11 -13.98
CA THR A 165 -14.64 -12.10 -13.01
C THR A 165 -13.94 -11.93 -11.68
N THR A 166 -14.65 -12.18 -10.58
CA THR A 166 -14.13 -12.05 -9.21
C THR A 166 -14.14 -13.38 -8.49
N SER A 167 -13.15 -13.58 -7.63
CA SER A 167 -13.08 -14.71 -6.69
C SER A 167 -12.40 -14.26 -5.39
N THR A 168 -12.42 -15.11 -4.38
CA THR A 168 -11.74 -14.91 -3.09
C THR A 168 -10.84 -16.09 -2.79
N ASN A 169 -9.98 -15.97 -1.77
CA ASN A 169 -9.20 -17.11 -1.26
C ASN A 169 -10.11 -18.28 -0.88
N GLN A 170 -9.64 -19.50 -1.13
CA GLN A 170 -10.38 -20.74 -0.90
C GLN A 170 -10.29 -21.21 0.56
N GLN A 171 -9.23 -20.83 1.27
CA GLN A 171 -8.94 -21.24 2.63
C GLN A 171 -8.82 -20.03 3.55
N ASP A 172 -9.07 -20.22 4.85
CA ASP A 172 -8.79 -19.23 5.86
C ASP A 172 -7.27 -19.09 6.01
N ILE A 173 -6.74 -17.91 5.67
CA ILE A 173 -5.33 -17.57 5.83
C ILE A 173 -5.23 -16.66 7.05
N LEU A 174 -4.62 -17.15 8.13
CA LEU A 174 -4.55 -16.39 9.37
C LEU A 174 -3.59 -15.22 9.26
N ALA A 175 -4.04 -14.06 9.71
CA ALA A 175 -3.18 -12.91 9.98
C ALA A 175 -2.52 -13.02 11.37
N GLU A 176 -3.08 -13.82 12.26
CA GLU A 176 -2.57 -14.11 13.60
C GLU A 176 -1.38 -15.05 13.54
N ASN A 177 -0.31 -14.72 14.26
CA ASN A 177 0.92 -15.53 14.34
C ASN A 177 1.55 -15.86 12.97
N PHE A 178 1.30 -15.03 11.97
CA PHE A 178 1.78 -15.24 10.59
C PHE A 178 3.31 -15.37 10.51
N LEU A 179 4.02 -14.65 11.36
CA LEU A 179 5.48 -14.69 11.48
C LEU A 179 5.98 -15.69 12.53
N GLY A 180 5.11 -16.49 13.14
CA GLY A 180 5.47 -17.41 14.21
C GLY A 180 5.82 -16.76 15.56
N ASN A 181 5.65 -15.45 15.69
CA ASN A 181 6.02 -14.67 16.87
C ASN A 181 4.81 -14.25 17.76
N GLY A 182 3.61 -14.77 17.46
CA GLY A 182 2.38 -14.49 18.19
C GLY A 182 1.65 -13.23 17.73
N GLU A 183 2.28 -12.34 16.97
CA GLU A 183 1.67 -11.10 16.52
C GLU A 183 0.73 -11.32 15.34
N LYS A 184 -0.32 -10.52 15.28
CA LYS A 184 -1.07 -10.37 14.05
C LYS A 184 -0.34 -9.42 13.11
N VAL A 185 -0.57 -9.60 11.83
CA VAL A 185 0.08 -8.80 10.79
C VAL A 185 -0.94 -8.22 9.81
N THR A 186 -0.51 -7.23 9.05
CA THR A 186 -1.18 -6.79 7.84
C THR A 186 -0.19 -6.77 6.68
N MET A 187 -0.70 -6.69 5.45
CA MET A 187 0.11 -6.59 4.25
C MET A 187 0.11 -5.14 3.73
N ALA A 188 1.24 -4.70 3.16
CA ALA A 188 1.38 -3.38 2.59
C ALA A 188 2.16 -3.42 1.27
N GLY A 189 1.45 -3.13 0.17
CA GLY A 189 1.99 -3.15 -1.18
C GLY A 189 2.17 -4.56 -1.74
N PHE A 190 1.88 -4.70 -3.02
CA PHE A 190 2.12 -5.90 -3.80
C PHE A 190 3.02 -5.56 -4.98
N VAL A 191 4.11 -6.27 -5.13
CA VAL A 191 5.06 -6.12 -6.24
C VAL A 191 5.29 -7.47 -6.88
N GLU A 192 4.95 -7.59 -8.14
CA GLU A 192 5.27 -8.77 -8.94
C GLU A 192 6.61 -8.54 -9.65
N ALA A 193 7.55 -9.43 -9.43
CA ALA A 193 8.87 -9.43 -10.08
C ALA A 193 9.41 -10.86 -10.17
N ASN A 194 10.13 -11.17 -11.25
CA ASN A 194 10.77 -12.48 -11.45
C ASN A 194 9.82 -13.69 -11.27
N GLY A 195 8.55 -13.55 -11.67
CA GLY A 195 7.53 -14.60 -11.53
C GLY A 195 7.09 -14.86 -10.08
N LYS A 196 7.38 -13.96 -9.15
CA LYS A 196 6.98 -14.03 -7.74
C LYS A 196 6.24 -12.77 -7.32
N LEU A 197 5.41 -12.90 -6.30
CA LEU A 197 4.79 -11.76 -5.63
C LEU A 197 5.49 -11.49 -4.31
N TYR A 198 5.83 -10.23 -4.09
CA TYR A 198 6.43 -9.73 -2.87
C TYR A 198 5.46 -8.79 -2.15
N THR A 199 5.34 -8.93 -0.84
CA THR A 199 4.53 -8.01 -0.02
C THR A 199 5.19 -7.78 1.34
N SER A 200 5.13 -6.53 1.82
CA SER A 200 5.58 -6.20 3.16
C SER A 200 4.62 -6.76 4.19
N ILE A 201 5.14 -7.50 5.15
CA ILE A 201 4.40 -8.01 6.31
C ILE A 201 4.66 -7.11 7.49
N ILE A 202 3.63 -6.40 7.92
CA ILE A 202 3.73 -5.39 8.96
C ILE A 202 3.17 -5.96 10.28
N PRO A 203 4.00 -6.16 11.30
CA PRO A 203 3.54 -6.63 12.60
C PRO A 203 2.69 -5.55 13.31
N MET A 204 1.58 -5.98 13.91
CA MET A 204 0.54 -5.13 14.48
C MET A 204 0.34 -5.35 15.98
N GLY A 205 1.28 -6.01 16.66
CA GLY A 205 1.12 -6.46 18.03
C GLY A 205 0.21 -7.68 18.15
N MET A 206 -0.32 -7.95 19.35
CA MET A 206 -1.14 -9.14 19.60
C MET A 206 -2.59 -8.76 19.88
N SER A 207 -3.51 -9.44 19.21
CA SER A 207 -4.95 -9.38 19.51
C SER A 207 -5.26 -10.13 20.81
N HIS A 208 -6.52 -10.11 21.24
CA HIS A 208 -6.95 -10.96 22.36
C HIS A 208 -6.73 -12.45 22.04
N TYR A 209 -7.04 -12.84 20.82
CA TYR A 209 -6.81 -14.21 20.37
C TYR A 209 -5.32 -14.58 20.50
N GLY A 210 -4.42 -13.71 20.00
CA GLY A 210 -2.98 -13.95 20.05
C GLY A 210 -2.44 -14.06 21.49
N VAL A 211 -2.79 -13.11 22.36
CA VAL A 211 -2.36 -13.12 23.77
C VAL A 211 -2.84 -14.38 24.52
N ASN A 212 -4.06 -14.84 24.23
CA ASN A 212 -4.61 -16.01 24.89
C ASN A 212 -4.08 -17.33 24.33
N THR A 213 -3.84 -17.39 23.02
CA THR A 213 -3.43 -18.62 22.34
C THR A 213 -1.92 -18.86 22.44
N TRP A 214 -1.13 -17.79 22.42
CA TRP A 214 0.33 -17.84 22.48
C TRP A 214 0.89 -16.98 23.62
N PRO A 215 0.54 -17.25 24.90
CA PRO A 215 1.01 -16.45 26.02
C PRO A 215 2.54 -16.50 26.21
N ASP A 216 3.19 -17.54 25.74
CA ASP A 216 4.65 -17.71 25.68
C ASP A 216 5.35 -16.76 24.71
N LYS A 217 4.60 -16.18 23.76
CA LYS A 217 5.11 -15.17 22.82
C LYS A 217 4.96 -13.72 23.34
N VAL A 218 4.35 -13.52 24.48
CA VAL A 218 4.28 -12.21 25.14
C VAL A 218 5.62 -11.94 25.82
N LEU A 219 6.40 -11.01 25.27
CA LEU A 219 7.76 -10.72 25.78
C LEU A 219 7.74 -10.05 27.16
N SER A 220 6.70 -9.25 27.46
CA SER A 220 6.48 -8.65 28.76
C SER A 220 5.00 -8.40 29.01
N GLN A 221 4.53 -8.68 30.23
CA GLN A 221 3.18 -8.34 30.66
C GLN A 221 2.95 -6.81 30.72
N ASP A 222 3.99 -6.01 30.79
CA ASP A 222 3.90 -4.55 30.74
C ASP A 222 3.50 -3.99 29.38
N TYR A 223 3.58 -4.82 28.33
CA TYR A 223 3.12 -4.46 26.98
C TYR A 223 1.62 -4.72 26.80
N VAL A 224 1.00 -5.50 27.69
CA VAL A 224 -0.42 -5.82 27.64
C VAL A 224 -1.23 -4.65 28.18
N ALA A 225 -2.15 -4.16 27.38
CA ALA A 225 -3.00 -3.03 27.73
C ALA A 225 -3.91 -3.37 28.93
N THR A 226 -4.00 -2.47 29.89
CA THR A 226 -4.86 -2.59 31.08
C THR A 226 -6.23 -1.95 30.90
N GLY A 227 -6.42 -1.17 29.82
CA GLY A 227 -7.65 -0.47 29.50
C GLY A 227 -7.81 -0.24 28.00
N THR A 228 -8.86 0.50 27.62
CA THR A 228 -9.12 0.89 26.23
C THR A 228 -8.45 2.21 25.91
N GLY A 229 -7.76 2.27 24.78
CA GLY A 229 -7.06 3.46 24.32
C GLY A 229 -6.93 3.52 22.80
N GLY A 230 -6.10 4.47 22.32
CA GLY A 230 -5.86 4.71 20.92
C GLY A 230 -7.08 5.31 20.19
N SER A 231 -6.94 5.49 18.86
CA SER A 231 -8.00 6.02 17.99
C SER A 231 -7.90 5.46 16.60
N GLY A 232 -9.01 5.42 15.88
CA GLY A 232 -9.08 4.90 14.51
C GLY A 232 -8.55 3.47 14.43
N SER A 233 -7.68 3.19 13.47
CA SER A 233 -7.04 1.87 13.30
C SER A 233 -6.03 1.51 14.39
N GLY A 234 -5.62 2.46 15.22
CA GLY A 234 -4.78 2.23 16.40
C GLY A 234 -5.59 2.03 17.69
N LYS A 235 -6.91 1.87 17.63
CA LYS A 235 -7.75 1.59 18.79
C LYS A 235 -7.46 0.18 19.32
N TYR A 236 -7.37 0.07 20.64
CA TYR A 236 -7.16 -1.20 21.35
C TYR A 236 -8.01 -1.27 22.61
N THR A 237 -8.10 -2.45 23.18
CA THR A 237 -8.81 -2.72 24.45
C THR A 237 -7.90 -3.46 25.42
N ALA A 238 -8.29 -3.52 26.70
CA ALA A 238 -7.56 -4.25 27.72
C ALA A 238 -7.29 -5.69 27.30
N GLY A 239 -6.08 -6.19 27.55
CA GLY A 239 -5.68 -7.55 27.19
C GLY A 239 -5.06 -7.69 25.80
N GLN A 240 -4.93 -6.63 25.03
CA GLN A 240 -4.22 -6.61 23.74
C GLN A 240 -2.81 -6.03 23.89
N ILE A 241 -1.91 -6.35 22.98
CA ILE A 241 -0.64 -5.64 22.78
C ILE A 241 -0.79 -4.77 21.52
N PRO A 242 -0.93 -3.45 21.66
CA PRO A 242 -1.36 -2.57 20.55
C PRO A 242 -0.25 -2.16 19.59
N SER A 243 0.99 -2.53 19.85
CA SER A 243 2.14 -2.25 18.97
C SER A 243 3.05 -3.46 18.90
N THR A 244 3.83 -3.54 17.82
CA THR A 244 4.79 -4.64 17.67
C THR A 244 5.78 -4.70 18.83
N GLN A 245 6.12 -5.92 19.22
CA GLN A 245 7.19 -6.23 20.16
C GLN A 245 8.56 -6.31 19.44
N TYR A 246 8.56 -6.20 18.10
CA TYR A 246 9.74 -6.34 17.23
C TYR A 246 9.89 -5.13 16.27
N PRO A 247 10.04 -3.90 16.81
CA PRO A 247 10.02 -2.68 15.98
C PRO A 247 11.25 -2.51 15.09
N ASP A 248 12.33 -3.24 15.35
CA ASP A 248 13.60 -3.18 14.61
C ASP A 248 13.75 -4.33 13.61
N ASN A 249 12.65 -4.95 13.20
CA ASN A 249 12.64 -5.97 12.15
C ASN A 249 11.72 -5.57 11.01
N ALA A 250 12.09 -6.00 9.80
CA ALA A 250 11.23 -5.93 8.62
C ALA A 250 11.11 -7.29 7.95
N TYR A 251 9.95 -7.55 7.38
CA TYR A 251 9.56 -8.85 6.86
C TYR A 251 8.92 -8.70 5.48
N ILE A 252 9.37 -9.51 4.53
CA ILE A 252 8.77 -9.62 3.20
C ILE A 252 8.29 -11.05 3.01
N ALA A 253 7.00 -11.20 2.71
CA ALA A 253 6.46 -12.48 2.25
C ALA A 253 6.65 -12.59 0.74
N ILE A 254 7.14 -13.74 0.28
CA ILE A 254 7.48 -14.04 -1.09
C ILE A 254 6.68 -15.27 -1.52
N TYR A 255 5.72 -15.06 -2.42
CA TYR A 255 4.86 -16.09 -2.96
C TYR A 255 5.36 -16.49 -4.35
N SER A 256 5.48 -17.80 -4.59
CA SER A 256 5.95 -18.34 -5.87
C SER A 256 4.84 -18.95 -6.73
N GLY A 257 3.64 -19.11 -6.18
CA GLY A 257 2.47 -19.62 -6.86
C GLY A 257 1.67 -18.56 -7.62
N SER A 258 0.38 -18.77 -7.75
CA SER A 258 -0.54 -17.86 -8.45
C SER A 258 -1.65 -17.27 -7.56
N ASN A 259 -1.65 -17.64 -6.28
CA ASN A 259 -2.60 -17.19 -5.26
C ASN A 259 -1.96 -17.26 -3.86
N PHE A 260 -2.68 -16.80 -2.84
CA PHE A 260 -2.21 -16.76 -1.46
C PHE A 260 -2.50 -18.03 -0.65
N ASP A 261 -3.00 -19.09 -1.27
CA ASP A 261 -3.29 -20.36 -0.57
C ASP A 261 -2.01 -21.16 -0.23
N GLU A 262 -0.89 -20.79 -0.84
CA GLU A 262 0.44 -21.37 -0.54
C GLU A 262 1.15 -20.59 0.56
N GLU A 263 1.90 -21.30 1.41
CA GLU A 263 2.76 -20.63 2.40
C GLU A 263 3.89 -19.87 1.71
N PRO A 264 4.10 -18.58 2.06
CA PRO A 264 5.19 -17.80 1.50
C PRO A 264 6.53 -18.12 2.16
N VAL A 265 7.61 -17.84 1.45
CA VAL A 265 8.92 -17.68 2.09
C VAL A 265 8.98 -16.31 2.75
N ILE A 266 9.42 -16.25 4.01
CA ILE A 266 9.56 -14.98 4.75
C ILE A 266 11.04 -14.57 4.75
N ALA A 267 11.35 -13.48 4.04
CA ALA A 267 12.63 -12.80 4.15
C ALA A 267 12.59 -11.82 5.33
N THR A 268 13.60 -11.88 6.21
CA THR A 268 13.69 -11.05 7.41
C THR A 268 14.99 -10.27 7.43
N THR A 269 14.95 -9.03 7.92
CA THR A 269 16.14 -8.20 8.16
C THR A 269 15.97 -7.41 9.47
N ASP A 270 17.11 -7.15 10.11
CA ASP A 270 17.28 -6.28 11.28
C ASP A 270 18.00 -4.96 10.92
N LYS A 271 18.19 -4.68 9.64
CA LYS A 271 18.84 -3.44 9.17
C LYS A 271 17.85 -2.26 9.06
N ILE A 272 16.56 -2.55 8.90
CA ILE A 272 15.44 -1.62 8.92
C ILE A 272 14.29 -2.18 9.74
N GLY A 273 13.39 -1.33 10.22
CA GLY A 273 12.28 -1.77 11.05
C GLY A 273 10.93 -1.37 10.48
N PHE A 274 9.95 -2.27 10.55
CA PHE A 274 8.55 -1.97 10.28
C PHE A 274 7.82 -1.65 11.57
N ALA A 275 7.40 -0.41 11.73
CA ALA A 275 6.54 -0.01 12.82
C ALA A 275 5.08 0.03 12.38
N CYS A 276 4.19 -0.33 13.27
CA CYS A 276 2.76 -0.17 13.07
C CYS A 276 2.25 1.19 13.60
N GLY A 277 1.02 1.52 13.26
CA GLY A 277 0.33 2.74 13.66
C GLY A 277 -0.18 3.52 12.45
N ARG A 278 -1.16 4.39 12.68
CA ARG A 278 -1.76 5.17 11.60
C ARG A 278 -0.70 5.98 10.85
N MET A 279 -0.77 6.01 9.53
CA MET A 279 0.18 6.67 8.64
C MET A 279 1.61 6.10 8.72
N ARG A 280 1.72 4.82 9.05
CA ARG A 280 2.95 4.07 9.13
C ARG A 280 2.98 2.97 8.07
N SER A 281 3.92 2.05 8.18
CA SER A 281 4.17 1.00 7.19
C SER A 281 2.92 0.20 6.77
N GLN A 282 1.95 0.00 7.64
CA GLN A 282 0.76 -0.80 7.32
C GLN A 282 -0.19 -0.20 6.28
N TYR A 283 -0.02 1.07 5.90
CA TYR A 283 -0.90 1.74 4.95
C TYR A 283 -0.25 2.10 3.62
N TYR A 284 1.08 2.03 3.57
CA TYR A 284 1.80 2.52 2.41
C TYR A 284 2.71 1.44 1.87
N GLN A 285 2.71 1.30 0.56
CA GLN A 285 3.68 0.50 -0.13
C GLN A 285 5.07 1.05 0.15
N THR A 286 5.97 0.17 0.58
CA THR A 286 7.36 0.48 0.89
C THR A 286 8.33 -0.42 0.13
N ILE A 287 7.82 -1.16 -0.86
CA ILE A 287 8.57 -2.08 -1.69
C ILE A 287 8.40 -1.75 -3.17
N TRP A 288 9.49 -1.79 -3.93
CA TRP A 288 9.51 -1.59 -5.38
C TRP A 288 10.58 -2.47 -6.02
N SER A 289 10.37 -2.86 -7.27
CA SER A 289 11.38 -3.53 -8.08
C SER A 289 12.03 -2.56 -9.06
N ASP A 290 13.30 -2.72 -9.37
CA ASP A 290 13.94 -2.07 -10.50
C ASP A 290 13.74 -2.87 -11.81
N ASP A 291 14.28 -2.35 -12.91
CA ASP A 291 14.18 -2.99 -14.24
C ASP A 291 14.97 -4.31 -14.32
N ASP A 292 15.95 -4.52 -13.44
CA ASP A 292 16.75 -5.74 -13.35
C ASP A 292 16.06 -6.79 -12.45
N GLY A 293 14.92 -6.45 -11.83
CA GLY A 293 14.12 -7.32 -10.97
C GLY A 293 14.61 -7.39 -9.52
N ASN A 294 15.54 -6.53 -9.09
CA ASN A 294 15.88 -6.41 -7.68
C ASN A 294 14.73 -5.72 -6.92
N LEU A 295 14.43 -6.22 -5.72
CA LEU A 295 13.43 -5.61 -4.86
C LEU A 295 14.10 -4.71 -3.82
N TYR A 296 13.68 -3.46 -3.73
CA TYR A 296 14.12 -2.51 -2.72
C TYR A 296 13.03 -2.31 -1.68
N VAL A 297 13.42 -2.38 -0.41
CA VAL A 297 12.52 -2.27 0.74
C VAL A 297 12.93 -1.08 1.57
N PHE A 298 11.98 -0.19 1.81
CA PHE A 298 12.18 1.10 2.49
C PHE A 298 11.54 1.11 3.87
N SER A 299 12.19 1.76 4.81
CA SER A 299 11.61 2.10 6.11
C SER A 299 11.87 3.56 6.45
N GLY A 300 10.85 4.22 6.97
CA GLY A 300 10.95 5.61 7.46
C GLY A 300 11.54 5.76 8.86
N GLY A 301 12.03 4.68 9.48
CA GLY A 301 12.57 4.73 10.85
C GLY A 301 11.52 5.06 11.92
N TYR A 302 10.27 4.74 11.67
CA TYR A 302 9.15 5.10 12.56
C TYR A 302 9.14 4.37 13.89
N GLY A 303 9.87 3.27 14.04
CA GLY A 303 10.00 2.54 15.31
C GLY A 303 10.43 3.43 16.47
N ARG A 304 11.26 4.42 16.19
CA ARG A 304 11.73 5.39 17.20
C ARG A 304 10.63 6.35 17.69
N THR A 305 9.60 6.60 16.91
CA THR A 305 8.50 7.51 17.24
C THR A 305 7.17 6.80 17.42
N ALA A 306 6.86 5.82 16.59
CA ALA A 306 5.57 5.11 16.61
C ALA A 306 5.41 4.22 17.84
N THR A 307 6.52 3.70 18.36
CA THR A 307 6.57 2.85 19.56
C THR A 307 6.94 3.61 20.82
N GLN A 308 7.22 4.92 20.74
CA GLN A 308 7.45 5.72 21.96
C GLN A 308 6.27 5.56 22.90
N PRO A 309 6.53 5.38 24.20
CA PRO A 309 5.49 5.45 25.20
C PRO A 309 4.96 6.88 25.23
N ALA A 310 3.97 7.19 24.38
CA ALA A 310 3.10 8.31 24.70
C ALA A 310 2.55 8.01 26.09
N ALA A 311 2.36 9.03 26.93
CA ALA A 311 1.72 8.91 28.23
C ALA A 311 0.31 8.31 28.03
N ASP A 312 0.25 6.99 27.93
CA ASP A 312 -0.97 6.22 27.80
C ASP A 312 -1.15 5.49 29.11
N ALA A 313 -2.09 5.95 29.92
CA ALA A 313 -2.37 5.40 31.22
C ALA A 313 -2.69 3.90 31.20
N ASN A 314 -3.03 3.36 30.05
CA ASN A 314 -3.39 1.95 29.86
C ASN A 314 -2.21 1.06 29.45
N LEU A 315 -1.04 1.63 29.20
CA LEU A 315 0.16 0.90 28.79
C LEU A 315 1.30 1.23 29.75
N LYS A 316 1.84 0.22 30.42
CA LYS A 316 3.00 0.40 31.33
C LYS A 316 4.30 0.58 30.56
N ALA A 317 4.45 -0.14 29.45
CA ALA A 317 5.61 -0.07 28.58
C ALA A 317 5.26 -0.33 27.11
N LYS A 318 6.13 0.10 26.22
CA LYS A 318 6.17 -0.26 24.79
C LYS A 318 7.60 -0.51 24.38
N VAL A 319 7.81 -1.41 23.43
CA VAL A 319 9.14 -1.57 22.84
C VAL A 319 9.38 -0.40 21.89
N GLN A 320 10.49 0.28 22.08
CA GLN A 320 10.91 1.37 21.20
C GLN A 320 11.92 0.85 20.17
N GLY A 321 11.68 1.14 18.90
CA GLY A 321 12.64 0.87 17.84
C GLY A 321 13.80 1.86 17.87
N THR A 322 14.92 1.45 17.30
CA THR A 322 16.17 2.22 17.30
C THR A 322 16.67 2.53 15.89
N LEU A 323 16.22 1.78 14.89
CA LEU A 323 16.76 1.84 13.52
C LEU A 323 16.40 3.14 12.81
N PRO A 324 17.34 3.70 12.03
CA PRO A 324 17.10 4.87 11.20
C PRO A 324 16.26 4.54 9.97
N SER A 325 15.87 5.59 9.26
CA SER A 325 15.30 5.45 7.92
C SER A 325 16.32 4.82 6.98
N GLY A 326 15.94 3.79 6.26
CA GLY A 326 16.88 3.05 5.43
C GLY A 326 16.23 2.27 4.29
N VAL A 327 17.10 1.76 3.42
CA VAL A 327 16.75 0.91 2.29
C VAL A 327 17.62 -0.33 2.32
N VAL A 328 16.99 -1.48 2.10
CA VAL A 328 17.63 -2.78 1.92
C VAL A 328 17.18 -3.41 0.61
N ARG A 329 17.85 -4.47 0.16
CA ARG A 329 17.58 -5.10 -1.13
C ARG A 329 17.42 -6.60 -1.01
N ILE A 330 16.49 -7.16 -1.78
CA ILE A 330 16.42 -8.57 -2.14
C ILE A 330 16.86 -8.65 -3.61
N PRO A 331 18.00 -9.31 -3.94
CA PRO A 331 18.45 -9.45 -5.32
C PRO A 331 17.44 -10.19 -6.19
N ALA A 332 17.46 -9.91 -7.49
CA ALA A 332 16.62 -10.58 -8.47
C ALA A 332 16.71 -12.11 -8.33
N GLY A 333 15.55 -12.77 -8.25
CA GLY A 333 15.45 -14.22 -8.07
C GLY A 333 15.76 -14.76 -6.67
N SER A 334 16.31 -13.94 -5.77
CA SER A 334 16.57 -14.32 -4.37
C SER A 334 15.29 -14.37 -3.53
N THR A 335 15.36 -15.10 -2.42
CA THR A 335 14.36 -15.10 -1.36
C THR A 335 14.90 -14.57 -0.03
N ALA A 336 16.05 -13.90 -0.06
CA ALA A 336 16.70 -13.34 1.10
C ALA A 336 17.28 -11.95 0.79
N PHE A 337 17.39 -11.12 1.81
CA PHE A 337 18.13 -9.87 1.72
C PHE A 337 19.62 -10.12 1.53
N ASP A 338 20.28 -9.22 0.82
CA ASP A 338 21.74 -9.20 0.70
C ASP A 338 22.38 -8.15 1.65
N GLU A 339 23.67 -7.87 1.42
CA GLU A 339 24.40 -6.91 2.24
C GLU A 339 24.10 -5.44 1.90
N TYR A 340 23.32 -5.17 0.85
CA TYR A 340 22.97 -3.79 0.48
C TYR A 340 22.19 -3.11 1.59
N TYR A 341 22.71 -1.97 2.01
CA TYR A 341 22.07 -1.10 2.99
C TYR A 341 22.39 0.37 2.70
N CYS A 342 21.36 1.19 2.68
CA CYS A 342 21.49 2.63 2.53
C CYS A 342 20.78 3.32 3.72
N ASN A 343 21.57 4.05 4.52
CA ASN A 343 21.04 4.88 5.59
C ASN A 343 20.62 6.23 4.99
N LEU A 344 19.32 6.43 4.81
CA LEU A 344 18.77 7.63 4.19
C LEU A 344 18.99 8.90 5.02
N GLU A 345 19.04 8.76 6.35
CA GLU A 345 19.27 9.91 7.25
C GLU A 345 20.70 10.42 7.15
N THR A 346 21.67 9.51 7.10
CA THR A 346 23.07 9.88 6.91
C THR A 346 23.27 10.52 5.53
N MET A 347 22.69 9.94 4.49
CA MET A 347 22.82 10.44 3.12
C MET A 347 22.19 11.82 2.93
N SER A 348 21.08 12.09 3.59
CA SER A 348 20.37 13.39 3.50
C SER A 348 20.89 14.43 4.47
N GLY A 349 21.83 14.09 5.35
CA GLY A 349 22.28 14.96 6.45
C GLY A 349 21.25 15.16 7.56
N ALA A 350 20.19 14.35 7.57
CA ALA A 350 19.06 14.44 8.51
C ALA A 350 19.14 13.39 9.64
N SER A 351 20.35 13.07 10.11
CA SER A 351 20.56 12.05 11.15
C SER A 351 19.69 12.30 12.40
N GLY A 352 19.03 11.25 12.87
CA GLY A 352 18.12 11.30 14.00
C GLY A 352 16.69 11.77 13.65
N HIS A 353 16.41 12.11 12.39
CA HIS A 353 15.09 12.56 11.95
C HIS A 353 14.45 11.49 11.04
N PRO A 354 13.40 10.79 11.50
CA PRO A 354 12.69 9.84 10.66
C PRO A 354 12.13 10.51 9.39
N LEU A 355 12.35 9.90 8.25
CA LEU A 355 11.78 10.36 6.98
C LEU A 355 10.33 9.88 6.89
N PHE A 356 9.36 10.80 6.89
CA PHE A 356 7.93 10.48 6.92
C PHE A 356 7.39 9.84 5.65
N ARG A 357 8.05 10.00 4.50
CA ARG A 357 7.66 9.37 3.24
C ARG A 357 8.90 9.16 2.37
N CYS A 358 9.10 7.92 1.96
CA CYS A 358 9.87 7.63 0.77
C CYS A 358 8.91 7.73 -0.42
N TRP A 359 9.09 8.73 -1.26
CA TRP A 359 8.50 8.75 -2.59
C TRP A 359 9.49 8.04 -3.49
N HIS A 360 9.11 6.89 -3.99
CA HIS A 360 9.84 6.28 -5.07
C HIS A 360 9.39 6.96 -6.35
N PHE A 361 10.19 7.89 -6.80
CA PHE A 361 10.17 8.25 -8.21
C PHE A 361 11.00 7.16 -8.90
N TRP A 362 10.38 6.36 -9.72
CA TRP A 362 11.12 5.77 -10.81
C TRP A 362 11.62 6.96 -11.63
N ALA A 363 12.79 7.46 -11.30
CA ALA A 363 13.58 8.13 -12.29
C ALA A 363 13.76 7.06 -13.34
N ILE A 364 12.96 7.15 -14.35
CA ILE A 364 13.25 6.52 -15.61
C ILE A 364 14.66 7.02 -15.87
N SER A 365 15.65 6.19 -15.60
CA SER A 365 16.99 6.52 -16.00
C SER A 365 16.84 6.72 -17.48
N ALA A 366 17.00 7.93 -17.93
CA ALA A 366 17.39 8.18 -19.28
C ALA A 366 18.70 7.41 -19.45
N ARG A 367 18.59 6.14 -19.81
CA ARG A 367 19.72 5.40 -20.32
C ARG A 367 20.03 6.03 -21.64
N SER A 368 21.04 6.91 -21.59
CA SER A 368 21.76 7.38 -22.78
C SER A 368 22.18 6.20 -23.65
#